data_9b11379b141eac80b3e7d94c1cfb0f66
#
_entry.id   9b11379b141eac80b3e7d94c1cfb0f66
#
_cell.length_a   1.000
_cell.length_b   1.000
_cell.length_c   1.000
_cell.angle_alpha   90.00
_cell.angle_beta   90.00
_cell.angle_gamma   90.00
#
_symmetry.space_group_name_H-M   'P 1'
#
loop_
_entity.id
_entity.type
_entity.pdbx_description
1 polymer ?
#
loop_
_entity_poly.entity_id
_entity_poly.type
_entity_poly.pdbx_seq_one_letter_code
_entity_poly.pdbx_strand_id
1 'polypeptide(L)'
;MVSADQIKRLKRERRPAVLYRYQKDGRYFAQIADSLKEAGAKELAELGAEDVSLEFSGIHFRADKSTLYRVNYLSRLLSRCLAPLISYTCHDTDTLYQKAKQIKWEDFFSEGNTFAVSGNVSASVITHSKYAALRLKDAVADYFKEKTGQRPAVSVRDPDILLNLHIRNDKAVISLDTSGGALHRRGYREETVSAPMQETVAAAIIRFSEWDGSVPLYDPLCGSGTLLCEALMRYSNIPAGVFRKRFGFEFLPDFDDAVWKQIKKEADGHIRELPKGLIAGSDISAEAVSATLTNLMGLHYGNNVCIERADFRKLPALEPHVIVTNPPYGIRMGKDENLEMLYKNLGDFLKQKCKSSAAFVYFGDREYIKKIGLKASWKKP
;
A
#
# COMPACT_ATOMS: atom_id res chain seq x y z
N MET A 1 41.51 -2.31 -14.92
CA MET A 1 40.27 -2.30 -14.12
C MET A 1 39.63 -0.91 -14.24
N VAL A 2 38.44 -0.82 -14.83
CA VAL A 2 37.70 0.43 -14.94
C VAL A 2 37.11 0.71 -13.55
N SER A 3 37.36 1.89 -12.97
CA SER A 3 36.90 2.24 -11.64
C SER A 3 35.37 2.37 -11.60
N ALA A 4 34.75 2.12 -10.43
CA ALA A 4 33.30 2.26 -10.24
C ALA A 4 32.79 3.67 -10.61
N ASP A 5 33.63 4.70 -10.47
CA ASP A 5 33.33 6.07 -10.88
C ASP A 5 33.38 6.26 -12.42
N GLN A 6 34.22 5.53 -13.13
CA GLN A 6 34.23 5.54 -14.60
C GLN A 6 32.99 4.84 -15.15
N ILE A 7 32.53 3.76 -14.51
CA ILE A 7 31.28 3.06 -14.85
C ILE A 7 30.07 3.97 -14.56
N LYS A 8 30.09 4.73 -13.45
CA LYS A 8 29.06 5.75 -13.16
C LYS A 8 29.08 6.92 -14.15
N ARG A 9 30.25 7.35 -14.60
CA ARG A 9 30.39 8.41 -15.63
C ARG A 9 29.88 7.96 -16.99
N LEU A 10 30.19 6.74 -17.41
CA LEU A 10 29.70 6.15 -18.67
C LEU A 10 28.18 5.94 -18.67
N LYS A 11 27.57 5.69 -17.50
CA LYS A 11 26.09 5.66 -17.35
C LYS A 11 25.45 7.06 -17.43
N ARG A 12 26.16 8.14 -17.03
CA ARG A 12 25.66 9.52 -17.10
C ARG A 12 25.62 10.11 -18.52
N GLU A 13 26.41 9.62 -19.44
CA GLU A 13 26.54 10.19 -20.81
C GLU A 13 25.61 9.55 -21.84
N ARG A 14 24.94 8.45 -21.52
CA ARG A 14 23.94 7.83 -22.41
C ARG A 14 22.55 8.35 -22.09
N ARG A 15 22.15 9.47 -22.70
CA ARG A 15 20.72 9.77 -22.82
C ARG A 15 20.07 8.59 -23.55
N PRO A 16 19.00 7.97 -22.99
CA PRO A 16 18.33 6.85 -23.66
C PRO A 16 17.83 7.36 -25.02
N ALA A 17 18.19 6.67 -26.10
CA ALA A 17 17.77 7.00 -27.46
C ALA A 17 16.24 6.84 -27.66
N VAL A 18 15.56 6.19 -26.72
CA VAL A 18 14.10 5.98 -26.71
C VAL A 18 13.58 6.41 -25.36
N LEU A 19 12.77 7.47 -25.34
CA LEU A 19 12.04 7.89 -24.15
C LEU A 19 10.88 6.90 -23.89
N TYR A 20 10.80 6.36 -22.69
CA TYR A 20 9.68 5.56 -22.24
C TYR A 20 8.43 6.44 -22.06
N ARG A 21 7.25 5.80 -22.03
CA ARG A 21 5.99 6.56 -22.01
C ARG A 21 5.92 7.50 -20.80
N TYR A 22 6.24 7.03 -19.58
CA TYR A 22 6.23 7.88 -18.39
C TYR A 22 7.18 9.07 -18.48
N GLN A 23 8.30 8.94 -19.23
CA GLN A 23 9.25 10.04 -19.44
C GLN A 23 8.74 11.10 -20.42
N LYS A 24 7.87 10.71 -21.37
CA LYS A 24 7.33 11.63 -22.39
C LYS A 24 6.25 12.54 -21.83
N ASP A 25 5.37 12.00 -21.00
CA ASP A 25 4.17 12.69 -20.53
C ASP A 25 4.12 12.91 -19.01
N GLY A 26 5.11 12.39 -18.26
CA GLY A 26 5.16 12.48 -16.80
C GLY A 26 4.04 11.68 -16.11
N ARG A 27 3.35 10.78 -16.84
CA ARG A 27 2.17 10.09 -16.35
C ARG A 27 2.48 8.74 -15.76
N TYR A 28 1.89 8.52 -14.59
CA TYR A 28 1.96 7.29 -13.80
C TYR A 28 0.57 6.75 -13.53
N PHE A 29 0.52 5.52 -13.03
CA PHE A 29 -0.73 4.88 -12.66
C PHE A 29 -0.66 4.32 -11.23
N ALA A 30 -1.61 4.71 -10.38
CA ALA A 30 -1.74 4.21 -9.02
C ALA A 30 -2.82 3.13 -8.94
N GLN A 31 -2.45 1.95 -8.42
CA GLN A 31 -3.40 0.91 -8.06
C GLN A 31 -3.94 1.15 -6.65
N ILE A 32 -5.23 1.08 -6.50
CA ILE A 32 -5.94 1.31 -5.25
C ILE A 32 -7.26 0.53 -5.24
N ALA A 33 -7.78 0.21 -4.06
CA ALA A 33 -9.12 -0.37 -3.94
C ALA A 33 -10.20 0.60 -4.46
N ASP A 34 -11.22 0.06 -5.13
CA ASP A 34 -12.25 0.85 -5.80
C ASP A 34 -12.94 1.85 -4.86
N SER A 35 -13.32 1.39 -3.67
CA SER A 35 -13.95 2.21 -2.63
C SER A 35 -13.06 3.34 -2.08
N LEU A 36 -11.76 3.31 -2.34
CA LEU A 36 -10.79 4.29 -1.84
C LEU A 36 -10.29 5.28 -2.90
N LYS A 37 -10.73 5.17 -4.16
CA LYS A 37 -10.21 5.99 -5.28
C LYS A 37 -10.31 7.50 -5.03
N GLU A 38 -11.45 7.97 -4.54
CA GLU A 38 -11.63 9.40 -4.25
C GLU A 38 -10.67 9.90 -3.16
N ALA A 39 -10.50 9.09 -2.09
CA ALA A 39 -9.57 9.41 -1.01
C ALA A 39 -8.11 9.33 -1.50
N GLY A 40 -7.79 8.35 -2.34
CA GLY A 40 -6.47 8.21 -2.97
C GLY A 40 -6.15 9.34 -3.93
N ALA A 41 -7.13 9.83 -4.69
CA ALA A 41 -6.95 10.99 -5.57
C ALA A 41 -6.64 12.26 -4.76
N LYS A 42 -7.33 12.46 -3.63
CA LYS A 42 -7.01 13.57 -2.70
C LYS A 42 -5.61 13.41 -2.10
N GLU A 43 -5.23 12.20 -1.66
CA GLU A 43 -3.90 11.93 -1.14
C GLU A 43 -2.81 12.20 -2.18
N LEU A 44 -3.01 11.78 -3.44
CA LEU A 44 -2.07 12.06 -4.53
C LEU A 44 -1.87 13.57 -4.74
N ALA A 45 -2.96 14.35 -4.77
CA ALA A 45 -2.89 15.81 -4.90
C ALA A 45 -2.17 16.46 -3.69
N GLU A 46 -2.43 15.99 -2.46
CA GLU A 46 -1.74 16.44 -1.23
C GLU A 46 -0.23 16.14 -1.29
N LEU A 47 0.18 15.07 -1.99
CA LEU A 47 1.57 14.70 -2.18
C LEU A 47 2.25 15.42 -3.37
N GLY A 48 1.52 16.28 -4.07
CA GLY A 48 2.02 17.12 -5.16
C GLY A 48 1.79 16.54 -6.56
N ALA A 49 0.99 15.48 -6.70
CA ALA A 49 0.61 14.96 -8.02
C ALA A 49 -0.35 15.91 -8.74
N GLU A 50 -0.17 16.02 -10.06
CA GLU A 50 -0.98 16.84 -10.95
C GLU A 50 -1.83 15.95 -11.88
N ASP A 51 -2.79 16.54 -12.57
CA ASP A 51 -3.66 15.87 -13.56
C ASP A 51 -4.24 14.55 -13.06
N VAL A 52 -4.68 14.54 -11.79
CA VAL A 52 -5.21 13.36 -11.12
C VAL A 52 -6.56 13.00 -11.70
N SER A 53 -6.71 11.81 -12.30
CA SER A 53 -7.94 11.33 -12.92
C SER A 53 -8.30 9.93 -12.48
N LEU A 54 -9.57 9.72 -12.07
CA LEU A 54 -10.08 8.42 -11.69
C LEU A 54 -10.31 7.55 -12.93
N GLU A 55 -9.86 6.31 -12.85
CA GLU A 55 -10.05 5.29 -13.87
C GLU A 55 -10.72 4.05 -13.29
N PHE A 56 -11.21 3.15 -14.16
CA PHE A 56 -11.87 1.94 -13.70
C PHE A 56 -10.99 1.10 -12.77
N SER A 57 -9.70 0.96 -13.07
CA SER A 57 -8.78 0.07 -12.35
C SER A 57 -7.83 0.79 -11.39
N GLY A 58 -7.95 2.12 -11.22
CA GLY A 58 -7.06 2.91 -10.37
C GLY A 58 -7.12 4.40 -10.67
N ILE A 59 -5.98 5.08 -10.55
CA ILE A 59 -5.88 6.53 -10.70
C ILE A 59 -4.70 6.85 -11.61
N HIS A 60 -4.92 7.62 -12.69
CA HIS A 60 -3.83 8.25 -13.42
C HIS A 60 -3.47 9.58 -12.78
N PHE A 61 -2.18 9.87 -12.77
CA PHE A 61 -1.67 11.16 -12.29
C PHE A 61 -0.39 11.54 -13.02
N ARG A 62 -0.07 12.83 -13.00
CA ARG A 62 1.20 13.35 -13.47
C ARG A 62 2.09 13.72 -12.30
N ALA A 63 3.38 13.44 -12.42
CA ALA A 63 4.38 13.71 -11.39
C ALA A 63 5.75 13.95 -12.00
N ASP A 64 6.52 14.83 -11.39
CA ASP A 64 7.97 14.88 -11.54
C ASP A 64 8.63 13.78 -10.68
N LYS A 65 9.95 13.68 -10.72
CA LYS A 65 10.70 12.68 -9.95
C LYS A 65 10.50 12.84 -8.45
N SER A 66 10.51 14.08 -7.95
CA SER A 66 10.39 14.36 -6.53
C SER A 66 9.02 13.93 -6.01
N THR A 67 7.98 14.23 -6.75
CA THR A 67 6.61 13.82 -6.46
C THR A 67 6.43 12.29 -6.55
N LEU A 68 7.01 11.64 -7.58
CA LEU A 68 6.98 10.19 -7.69
C LEU A 68 7.60 9.51 -6.46
N TYR A 69 8.76 9.99 -6.00
CA TYR A 69 9.44 9.44 -4.83
C TYR A 69 8.63 9.68 -3.56
N ARG A 70 8.08 10.89 -3.41
CA ARG A 70 7.21 11.26 -2.29
C ARG A 70 5.95 10.39 -2.25
N VAL A 71 5.29 10.16 -3.38
CA VAL A 71 4.11 9.29 -3.49
C VAL A 71 4.44 7.88 -3.04
N ASN A 72 5.54 7.28 -3.52
CA ASN A 72 5.92 5.93 -3.12
C ASN A 72 6.31 5.82 -1.64
N TYR A 73 6.93 6.86 -1.06
CA TYR A 73 7.40 6.84 0.31
C TYR A 73 6.31 7.15 1.34
N LEU A 74 5.39 8.06 1.01
CA LEU A 74 4.42 8.61 1.97
C LEU A 74 3.00 8.10 1.81
N SER A 75 2.61 7.62 0.62
CA SER A 75 1.20 7.22 0.40
C SER A 75 0.79 6.09 1.33
N ARG A 76 -0.36 6.28 1.97
CA ARG A 76 -0.96 5.33 2.90
C ARG A 76 -2.09 4.51 2.27
N LEU A 77 -2.68 5.03 1.18
CA LEU A 77 -3.87 4.44 0.58
C LEU A 77 -3.59 3.63 -0.68
N LEU A 78 -2.49 3.94 -1.39
CA LEU A 78 -2.14 3.24 -2.63
C LEU A 78 -1.64 1.82 -2.36
N SER A 79 -1.98 0.90 -3.26
CA SER A 79 -1.44 -0.45 -3.26
C SER A 79 -0.13 -0.54 -4.03
N ARG A 80 -0.02 0.16 -5.16
CA ARG A 80 1.17 0.23 -6.01
C ARG A 80 1.17 1.52 -6.82
N CYS A 81 2.37 1.93 -7.24
CA CYS A 81 2.56 2.99 -8.23
C CYS A 81 3.33 2.41 -9.43
N LEU A 82 2.85 2.65 -10.65
CA LEU A 82 3.37 2.07 -11.88
C LEU A 82 3.85 3.15 -12.84
N ALA A 83 5.04 2.95 -13.41
CA ALA A 83 5.59 3.75 -14.51
C ALA A 83 5.34 3.06 -15.85
N PRO A 84 4.43 3.53 -16.71
CA PRO A 84 4.17 2.94 -18.02
C PRO A 84 5.39 3.06 -18.94
N LEU A 85 5.89 1.95 -19.45
CA LEU A 85 7.01 1.90 -20.40
C LEU A 85 6.52 2.05 -21.83
N ILE A 86 5.58 1.20 -22.23
CA ILE A 86 4.94 1.21 -23.55
C ILE A 86 3.43 0.93 -23.43
N SER A 87 2.69 1.40 -24.43
CA SER A 87 1.27 1.06 -24.61
C SER A 87 0.96 0.89 -26.09
N TYR A 88 0.22 -0.17 -26.44
CA TYR A 88 -0.10 -0.54 -27.83
C TYR A 88 -1.34 -1.43 -27.88
N THR A 89 -1.93 -1.57 -29.09
CA THR A 89 -3.01 -2.54 -29.34
C THR A 89 -2.45 -3.95 -29.42
N CYS A 90 -3.06 -4.91 -28.73
CA CYS A 90 -2.55 -6.26 -28.55
C CYS A 90 -3.70 -7.27 -28.62
N HIS A 91 -3.82 -7.96 -29.76
CA HIS A 91 -4.86 -8.97 -29.99
C HIS A 91 -4.38 -10.41 -29.77
N ASP A 92 -3.07 -10.61 -29.65
CA ASP A 92 -2.46 -11.92 -29.48
C ASP A 92 -1.18 -11.87 -28.64
N THR A 93 -0.74 -13.02 -28.16
CA THR A 93 0.42 -13.14 -27.28
C THR A 93 1.76 -13.09 -28.02
N ASP A 94 1.79 -13.24 -29.34
CA ASP A 94 3.00 -13.10 -30.13
C ASP A 94 3.32 -11.62 -30.36
N THR A 95 2.30 -10.81 -30.66
CA THR A 95 2.41 -9.34 -30.65
C THR A 95 2.90 -8.84 -29.29
N LEU A 96 2.36 -9.37 -28.17
CA LEU A 96 2.84 -9.05 -26.81
C LEU A 96 4.32 -9.34 -26.67
N TYR A 97 4.76 -10.54 -27.04
CA TYR A 97 6.15 -10.97 -26.95
C TYR A 97 7.08 -10.07 -27.79
N GLN A 98 6.76 -9.83 -29.05
CA GLN A 98 7.57 -9.01 -29.94
C GLN A 98 7.69 -7.55 -29.46
N LYS A 99 6.58 -6.96 -28.99
CA LYS A 99 6.59 -5.60 -28.43
C LYS A 99 7.38 -5.51 -27.14
N ALA A 100 7.29 -6.50 -26.26
CA ALA A 100 8.06 -6.57 -25.05
C ALA A 100 9.58 -6.68 -25.32
N LYS A 101 10.01 -7.41 -26.35
CA LYS A 101 11.41 -7.50 -26.79
C LYS A 101 11.98 -6.19 -27.34
N GLN A 102 11.13 -5.23 -27.76
CA GLN A 102 11.56 -3.92 -28.21
C GLN A 102 11.96 -2.96 -27.07
N ILE A 103 11.58 -3.28 -25.83
CA ILE A 103 12.00 -2.53 -24.65
C ILE A 103 13.46 -2.83 -24.35
N LYS A 104 14.26 -1.78 -24.11
CA LYS A 104 15.65 -1.93 -23.68
C LYS A 104 15.72 -2.25 -22.20
N TRP A 105 15.61 -3.54 -21.86
CA TRP A 105 15.53 -3.97 -20.47
C TRP A 105 16.80 -3.67 -19.67
N GLU A 106 17.96 -3.58 -20.34
CA GLU A 106 19.22 -3.18 -19.70
C GLU A 106 19.23 -1.74 -19.18
N ASP A 107 18.30 -0.89 -19.60
CA ASP A 107 18.15 0.44 -19.02
C ASP A 107 17.62 0.36 -17.56
N PHE A 108 16.95 -0.72 -17.20
CA PHE A 108 16.32 -0.92 -15.89
C PHE A 108 17.12 -1.87 -15.00
N PHE A 109 17.62 -2.98 -15.51
CA PHE A 109 18.30 -4.01 -14.71
C PHE A 109 19.23 -4.87 -15.57
N SER A 110 20.02 -5.72 -14.93
CA SER A 110 20.94 -6.66 -15.58
C SER A 110 20.49 -8.11 -15.39
N GLU A 111 21.16 -9.04 -16.06
CA GLU A 111 20.96 -10.49 -15.90
C GLU A 111 21.24 -11.00 -14.48
N GLY A 112 22.00 -10.25 -13.69
CA GLY A 112 22.29 -10.56 -12.28
C GLY A 112 21.13 -10.25 -11.32
N ASN A 113 20.12 -9.50 -11.77
CA ASN A 113 18.96 -9.18 -10.97
C ASN A 113 17.86 -10.25 -11.10
N THR A 114 17.00 -10.30 -10.08
CA THR A 114 15.77 -11.10 -10.12
C THR A 114 14.57 -10.27 -10.54
N PHE A 115 13.63 -10.86 -11.26
CA PHE A 115 12.41 -10.16 -11.65
C PHE A 115 11.16 -11.03 -11.53
N ALA A 116 10.00 -10.38 -11.48
CA ALA A 116 8.71 -11.04 -11.63
C ALA A 116 7.76 -10.22 -12.50
N VAL A 117 6.77 -10.89 -13.07
CA VAL A 117 5.70 -10.26 -13.87
C VAL A 117 4.37 -10.56 -13.24
N SER A 118 3.60 -9.51 -12.96
CA SER A 118 2.17 -9.61 -12.65
C SER A 118 1.35 -9.21 -13.88
N GLY A 119 0.28 -9.94 -14.17
CA GLY A 119 -0.58 -9.65 -15.31
C GLY A 119 -2.05 -9.61 -14.93
N ASN A 120 -2.79 -8.66 -15.51
CA ASN A 120 -4.25 -8.57 -15.44
C ASN A 120 -4.78 -8.33 -16.85
N VAL A 121 -5.71 -9.17 -17.26
CA VAL A 121 -6.38 -9.09 -18.58
C VAL A 121 -7.87 -9.04 -18.37
N SER A 122 -8.55 -8.09 -19.01
CA SER A 122 -10.00 -7.94 -18.96
C SER A 122 -10.54 -7.39 -20.31
N ALA A 123 -11.74 -7.80 -20.69
CA ALA A 123 -12.40 -7.34 -21.91
C ALA A 123 -11.45 -7.36 -23.14
N SER A 124 -10.80 -8.51 -23.40
CA SER A 124 -9.80 -8.67 -24.47
C SER A 124 -9.93 -10.03 -25.13
N VAL A 125 -9.46 -10.13 -26.38
CA VAL A 125 -9.30 -11.40 -27.12
C VAL A 125 -8.34 -12.33 -26.37
N ILE A 126 -7.30 -11.78 -25.70
CA ILE A 126 -6.45 -12.53 -24.78
C ILE A 126 -7.23 -12.75 -23.49
N THR A 127 -7.53 -13.99 -23.13
CA THR A 127 -8.38 -14.33 -21.96
C THR A 127 -7.59 -14.77 -20.73
N HIS A 128 -6.36 -15.26 -20.89
CA HIS A 128 -5.59 -15.85 -19.80
C HIS A 128 -4.49 -14.92 -19.27
N SER A 129 -4.78 -14.18 -18.18
CA SER A 129 -3.85 -13.24 -17.55
C SER A 129 -2.50 -13.89 -17.18
N LYS A 130 -2.53 -15.11 -16.61
CA LYS A 130 -1.30 -15.84 -16.22
C LYS A 130 -0.43 -16.18 -17.43
N TYR A 131 -1.06 -16.63 -18.54
CA TYR A 131 -0.31 -16.95 -19.75
C TYR A 131 0.28 -15.69 -20.40
N ALA A 132 -0.46 -14.60 -20.45
CA ALA A 132 0.05 -13.32 -20.96
C ALA A 132 1.25 -12.82 -20.12
N ALA A 133 1.18 -12.93 -18.78
CA ALA A 133 2.30 -12.59 -17.91
C ALA A 133 3.54 -13.49 -18.16
N LEU A 134 3.34 -14.79 -18.41
CA LEU A 134 4.43 -15.72 -18.78
C LEU A 134 5.05 -15.33 -20.13
N ARG A 135 4.27 -14.94 -21.12
CA ARG A 135 4.80 -14.48 -22.43
C ARG A 135 5.65 -13.23 -22.30
N LEU A 136 5.21 -12.26 -21.45
CA LEU A 136 6.06 -11.08 -21.13
C LEU A 136 7.34 -11.50 -20.41
N LYS A 137 7.26 -12.40 -19.44
CA LYS A 137 8.43 -12.96 -18.73
C LYS A 137 9.40 -13.61 -19.71
N ASP A 138 8.92 -14.41 -20.67
CA ASP A 138 9.74 -15.07 -21.67
C ASP A 138 10.43 -14.05 -22.58
N ALA A 139 9.71 -13.01 -23.03
CA ALA A 139 10.29 -11.93 -23.83
C ALA A 139 11.45 -11.21 -23.13
N VAL A 140 11.31 -10.93 -21.83
CA VAL A 140 12.37 -10.33 -21.00
C VAL A 140 13.57 -11.27 -20.87
N ALA A 141 13.33 -12.54 -20.54
CA ALA A 141 14.38 -13.53 -20.37
C ALA A 141 15.16 -13.78 -21.68
N ASP A 142 14.44 -13.86 -22.80
CA ASP A 142 15.06 -14.07 -24.12
C ASP A 142 15.81 -12.83 -24.61
N TYR A 143 15.33 -11.62 -24.29
CA TYR A 143 16.07 -10.38 -24.56
C TYR A 143 17.47 -10.42 -23.96
N PHE A 144 17.60 -10.74 -22.68
CA PHE A 144 18.91 -10.84 -22.03
C PHE A 144 19.74 -12.01 -22.57
N LYS A 145 19.12 -13.19 -22.79
CA LYS A 145 19.83 -14.34 -23.36
C LYS A 145 20.45 -14.04 -24.72
N GLU A 146 19.73 -13.34 -25.59
CA GLU A 146 20.25 -12.95 -26.92
C GLU A 146 21.37 -11.91 -26.81
N LYS A 147 21.33 -11.05 -25.80
CA LYS A 147 22.25 -9.92 -25.66
C LYS A 147 23.50 -10.26 -24.85
N THR A 148 23.36 -11.03 -23.79
CA THR A 148 24.43 -11.34 -22.83
C THR A 148 24.75 -12.84 -22.72
N GLY A 149 23.96 -13.70 -23.36
CA GLY A 149 24.06 -15.15 -23.23
C GLY A 149 23.42 -15.72 -21.96
N GLN A 150 22.95 -14.86 -21.03
CA GLN A 150 22.41 -15.27 -19.74
C GLN A 150 20.96 -14.78 -19.58
N ARG A 151 20.19 -15.46 -18.72
CA ARG A 151 18.83 -15.09 -18.38
C ARG A 151 18.77 -14.58 -16.93
N PRO A 152 18.10 -13.46 -16.63
CA PRO A 152 17.83 -13.06 -15.26
C PRO A 152 16.94 -14.10 -14.57
N ALA A 153 17.18 -14.31 -13.28
CA ALA A 153 16.41 -15.25 -12.48
C ALA A 153 15.00 -14.69 -12.17
N VAL A 154 14.00 -15.57 -12.10
CA VAL A 154 12.64 -15.23 -11.72
C VAL A 154 12.44 -15.51 -10.24
N SER A 155 12.05 -14.49 -9.47
CA SER A 155 11.68 -14.63 -8.06
C SER A 155 10.28 -14.09 -7.83
N VAL A 156 9.37 -14.94 -7.35
CA VAL A 156 7.97 -14.54 -7.08
C VAL A 156 7.82 -13.91 -5.70
N ARG A 157 8.68 -14.29 -4.73
CA ARG A 157 8.53 -13.85 -3.33
C ARG A 157 9.14 -12.47 -3.06
N ASP A 158 10.34 -12.24 -3.53
CA ASP A 158 11.09 -10.99 -3.30
C ASP A 158 11.97 -10.70 -4.53
N PRO A 159 11.37 -10.28 -5.65
CA PRO A 159 12.12 -9.89 -6.85
C PRO A 159 12.74 -8.51 -6.67
N ASP A 160 13.89 -8.28 -7.33
CA ASP A 160 14.45 -6.93 -7.44
C ASP A 160 13.55 -6.03 -8.26
N ILE A 161 13.01 -6.54 -9.36
CA ILE A 161 12.18 -5.80 -10.30
C ILE A 161 10.81 -6.45 -10.44
N LEU A 162 9.77 -5.64 -10.31
CA LEU A 162 8.41 -6.05 -10.58
C LEU A 162 7.90 -5.35 -11.85
N LEU A 163 7.47 -6.16 -12.80
CA LEU A 163 6.80 -5.71 -14.02
C LEU A 163 5.31 -5.95 -13.93
N ASN A 164 4.53 -5.01 -14.43
CA ASN A 164 3.09 -5.11 -14.50
C ASN A 164 2.62 -5.09 -15.96
N LEU A 165 1.84 -6.09 -16.33
CA LEU A 165 1.12 -6.16 -17.60
C LEU A 165 -0.36 -5.93 -17.37
N HIS A 166 -0.91 -4.89 -17.97
CA HIS A 166 -2.34 -4.64 -17.97
C HIS A 166 -2.87 -4.66 -19.40
N ILE A 167 -3.85 -5.53 -19.69
CA ILE A 167 -4.53 -5.57 -20.99
C ILE A 167 -6.02 -5.35 -20.74
N ARG A 168 -6.57 -4.33 -21.38
CA ARG A 168 -8.00 -4.04 -21.34
C ARG A 168 -8.46 -3.48 -22.69
N ASN A 169 -9.60 -3.99 -23.21
CA ASN A 169 -10.12 -3.63 -24.53
C ASN A 169 -9.01 -3.73 -25.59
N ASP A 170 -8.27 -4.83 -25.59
CA ASP A 170 -7.14 -5.12 -26.48
C ASP A 170 -6.03 -4.07 -26.47
N LYS A 171 -5.98 -3.22 -25.47
CA LYS A 171 -4.88 -2.29 -25.25
C LYS A 171 -3.98 -2.79 -24.13
N ALA A 172 -2.74 -3.13 -24.48
CA ALA A 172 -1.71 -3.54 -23.53
C ALA A 172 -0.90 -2.36 -23.03
N VAL A 173 -0.60 -2.36 -21.74
CA VAL A 173 0.35 -1.47 -21.09
C VAL A 173 1.34 -2.32 -20.31
N ILE A 174 2.63 -2.18 -20.61
CA ILE A 174 3.72 -2.76 -19.83
C ILE A 174 4.30 -1.64 -18.95
N SER A 175 4.37 -1.88 -17.65
CA SER A 175 4.85 -0.90 -16.68
C SER A 175 5.89 -1.50 -15.74
N LEU A 176 6.79 -0.67 -15.23
CA LEU A 176 7.62 -0.99 -14.07
C LEU A 176 6.86 -0.60 -12.80
N ASP A 177 6.81 -1.47 -11.80
CA ASP A 177 6.28 -1.17 -10.47
C ASP A 177 7.29 -0.32 -9.70
N THR A 178 7.03 0.98 -9.60
CA THR A 178 7.93 1.93 -8.91
C THR A 178 7.92 1.77 -7.40
N SER A 179 6.91 1.07 -6.87
CA SER A 179 6.83 0.79 -5.43
C SER A 179 7.77 -0.36 -5.00
N GLY A 180 8.20 -1.22 -5.94
CA GLY A 180 8.98 -2.42 -5.62
C GLY A 180 8.18 -3.43 -4.79
N GLY A 181 6.87 -3.51 -5.02
CA GLY A 181 5.94 -4.38 -4.31
C GLY A 181 4.80 -3.64 -3.62
N ALA A 182 3.87 -4.40 -3.07
CA ALA A 182 2.65 -3.85 -2.49
C ALA A 182 2.96 -2.89 -1.32
N LEU A 183 2.46 -1.65 -1.41
CA LEU A 183 2.69 -0.60 -0.41
C LEU A 183 2.00 -0.88 0.93
N HIS A 184 0.93 -1.69 0.95
CA HIS A 184 0.29 -2.08 2.21
C HIS A 184 1.24 -2.87 3.11
N ARG A 185 2.22 -3.59 2.56
CA ARG A 185 3.26 -4.25 3.35
C ARG A 185 4.21 -3.19 3.91
N ARG A 186 3.82 -2.54 5.03
CA ARG A 186 4.60 -1.44 5.64
C ARG A 186 5.95 -1.92 6.20
N GLY A 187 5.98 -3.14 6.73
CA GLY A 187 7.16 -3.73 7.37
C GLY A 187 7.14 -3.73 8.90
N TYR A 188 6.19 -3.06 9.55
CA TYR A 188 6.07 -3.10 11.01
C TYR A 188 5.39 -4.37 11.54
N ARG A 189 4.67 -5.10 10.69
CA ARG A 189 3.94 -6.31 11.10
C ARG A 189 4.89 -7.50 11.22
N GLU A 190 5.27 -7.83 12.43
CA GLU A 190 6.06 -9.02 12.76
C GLU A 190 5.17 -10.19 13.16
N GLU A 191 4.07 -9.91 13.90
CA GLU A 191 3.10 -10.90 14.33
C GLU A 191 1.70 -10.61 13.80
N THR A 192 0.93 -11.68 13.57
CA THR A 192 -0.43 -11.58 13.06
C THR A 192 -1.36 -12.49 13.85
N VAL A 193 -2.57 -12.00 14.10
CA VAL A 193 -3.73 -12.86 14.42
C VAL A 193 -4.34 -13.39 13.12
N SER A 194 -5.28 -14.34 13.20
CA SER A 194 -5.94 -14.87 12.01
C SER A 194 -6.59 -13.74 11.19
N ALA A 195 -6.30 -13.68 9.87
CA ALA A 195 -6.84 -12.74 8.89
C ALA A 195 -6.77 -11.25 9.33
N PRO A 196 -5.57 -10.64 9.46
CA PRO A 196 -5.43 -9.25 9.85
C PRO A 196 -6.00 -8.31 8.78
N MET A 197 -6.45 -7.12 9.20
CA MET A 197 -6.84 -6.04 8.29
C MET A 197 -5.64 -5.59 7.44
N GLN A 198 -5.88 -5.25 6.17
CA GLN A 198 -4.83 -4.61 5.35
C GLN A 198 -4.55 -3.21 5.87
N GLU A 199 -3.28 -2.82 5.85
CA GLU A 199 -2.79 -1.55 6.36
C GLU A 199 -3.39 -0.35 5.59
N THR A 200 -3.61 -0.48 4.28
CA THR A 200 -4.28 0.56 3.47
C THR A 200 -5.73 0.77 3.88
N VAL A 201 -6.44 -0.28 4.29
CA VAL A 201 -7.82 -0.18 4.81
C VAL A 201 -7.82 0.49 6.18
N ALA A 202 -6.91 0.10 7.08
CA ALA A 202 -6.76 0.73 8.39
C ALA A 202 -6.41 2.22 8.24
N ALA A 203 -5.45 2.56 7.38
CA ALA A 203 -5.09 3.95 7.07
C ALA A 203 -6.28 4.76 6.53
N ALA A 204 -7.13 4.13 5.70
CA ALA A 204 -8.34 4.77 5.20
C ALA A 204 -9.36 5.05 6.30
N ILE A 205 -9.54 4.13 7.24
CA ILE A 205 -10.43 4.32 8.40
C ILE A 205 -9.94 5.50 9.25
N ILE A 206 -8.63 5.53 9.57
CA ILE A 206 -8.03 6.64 10.30
C ILE A 206 -8.15 7.96 9.53
N ARG A 207 -8.00 7.95 8.19
CA ARG A 207 -8.22 9.15 7.37
C ARG A 207 -9.67 9.62 7.42
N PHE A 208 -10.63 8.71 7.31
CA PHE A 208 -12.07 9.03 7.33
C PHE A 208 -12.57 9.42 8.72
N SER A 209 -11.88 9.05 9.79
CA SER A 209 -12.20 9.52 11.13
C SER A 209 -11.88 11.01 11.34
N GLU A 210 -11.09 11.59 10.43
CA GLU A 210 -10.57 12.97 10.54
C GLU A 210 -9.88 13.26 11.87
N TRP A 211 -9.48 12.19 12.58
CA TRP A 211 -8.80 12.32 13.86
C TRP A 211 -7.47 13.06 13.70
N ASP A 212 -7.31 14.12 14.46
CA ASP A 212 -6.18 15.05 14.45
C ASP A 212 -5.32 15.02 15.74
N GLY A 213 -5.76 14.22 16.74
CA GLY A 213 -5.12 14.13 18.05
C GLY A 213 -5.65 15.10 19.09
N SER A 214 -6.70 15.88 18.80
CA SER A 214 -7.33 16.80 19.76
C SER A 214 -8.00 16.08 20.94
N VAL A 215 -8.44 14.84 20.73
CA VAL A 215 -8.96 13.92 21.74
C VAL A 215 -8.29 12.55 21.58
N PRO A 216 -8.26 11.72 22.64
CA PRO A 216 -7.65 10.38 22.53
C PRO A 216 -8.38 9.48 21.53
N LEU A 217 -7.61 8.56 20.89
CA LEU A 217 -8.12 7.51 20.03
C LEU A 217 -8.06 6.16 20.76
N TYR A 218 -9.11 5.36 20.65
CA TYR A 218 -9.19 4.05 21.29
C TYR A 218 -9.75 2.97 20.36
N ASP A 219 -9.11 1.79 20.35
CA ASP A 219 -9.62 0.58 19.71
C ASP A 219 -9.95 -0.49 20.76
N PRO A 220 -11.26 -0.76 21.03
CA PRO A 220 -11.68 -1.73 22.05
C PRO A 220 -11.55 -3.21 21.63
N LEU A 221 -11.18 -3.50 20.39
CA LEU A 221 -11.04 -4.83 19.80
C LEU A 221 -9.81 -4.83 18.88
N CYS A 222 -8.63 -4.46 19.41
CA CYS A 222 -7.48 -4.05 18.61
C CYS A 222 -6.82 -5.18 17.80
N GLY A 223 -7.06 -6.46 18.15
CA GLY A 223 -6.47 -7.59 17.45
C GLY A 223 -4.94 -7.51 17.44
N SER A 224 -4.31 -7.49 16.25
CA SER A 224 -2.86 -7.28 16.09
C SER A 224 -2.45 -5.81 15.96
N GLY A 225 -3.33 -4.87 16.30
CA GLY A 225 -3.02 -3.44 16.41
C GLY A 225 -2.91 -2.67 15.10
N THR A 226 -3.41 -3.17 13.98
CA THR A 226 -3.22 -2.50 12.67
C THR A 226 -3.81 -1.09 12.66
N LEU A 227 -5.00 -0.86 13.22
CA LEU A 227 -5.61 0.47 13.33
C LEU A 227 -4.75 1.41 14.18
N LEU A 228 -4.24 0.92 15.32
CA LEU A 228 -3.40 1.69 16.23
C LEU A 228 -2.04 2.04 15.61
N CYS A 229 -1.41 1.10 14.88
CA CYS A 229 -0.17 1.35 14.13
C CYS A 229 -0.37 2.43 13.05
N GLU A 230 -1.44 2.35 12.24
CA GLU A 230 -1.73 3.35 11.22
C GLU A 230 -2.14 4.71 11.83
N ALA A 231 -2.81 4.72 12.98
CA ALA A 231 -3.09 5.96 13.74
C ALA A 231 -1.80 6.61 14.25
N LEU A 232 -0.91 5.83 14.86
CA LEU A 232 0.43 6.29 15.29
C LEU A 232 1.22 6.84 14.10
N MET A 233 1.34 6.07 13.02
CA MET A 233 2.10 6.50 11.84
C MET A 233 1.52 7.80 11.24
N ARG A 234 0.19 7.94 11.20
CA ARG A 234 -0.47 9.16 10.70
C ARG A 234 -0.21 10.35 11.61
N TYR A 235 -0.46 10.21 12.92
CA TYR A 235 -0.28 11.29 13.88
C TYR A 235 1.19 11.76 13.94
N SER A 236 2.10 10.82 14.04
CA SER A 236 3.53 11.11 14.16
C SER A 236 4.23 11.41 12.84
N ASN A 237 3.52 11.48 11.71
CA ASN A 237 4.07 11.70 10.37
C ASN A 237 5.15 10.66 9.98
N ILE A 238 5.09 9.44 10.52
CA ILE A 238 6.01 8.37 10.15
C ILE A 238 5.71 7.95 8.70
N PRO A 239 6.67 8.00 7.78
CA PRO A 239 6.46 7.62 6.38
C PRO A 239 5.95 6.17 6.24
N ALA A 240 4.97 5.94 5.35
CA ALA A 240 4.43 4.60 5.14
C ALA A 240 5.48 3.60 4.63
N GLY A 241 6.49 4.10 3.93
CA GLY A 241 7.60 3.32 3.39
C GLY A 241 8.86 3.28 4.24
N VAL A 242 8.83 3.71 5.51
CA VAL A 242 10.02 3.88 6.38
C VAL A 242 10.86 2.59 6.51
N PHE A 243 10.24 1.42 6.54
CA PHE A 243 10.93 0.13 6.66
C PHE A 243 11.34 -0.49 5.33
N ARG A 244 10.99 0.15 4.20
CA ARG A 244 11.38 -0.37 2.88
C ARG A 244 12.86 -0.14 2.63
N LYS A 245 13.56 -1.22 2.32
CA LYS A 245 14.99 -1.18 1.99
C LYS A 245 15.24 -0.58 0.62
N ARG A 246 14.30 -0.72 -0.31
CA ARG A 246 14.42 -0.31 -1.71
C ARG A 246 13.03 -0.10 -2.32
N PHE A 247 12.96 0.83 -3.27
CA PHE A 247 11.79 1.07 -4.10
C PHE A 247 12.07 0.72 -5.55
N GLY A 248 11.03 0.35 -6.30
CA GLY A 248 11.17 0.04 -7.72
C GLY A 248 11.57 1.26 -8.57
N PHE A 249 11.28 2.50 -8.15
CA PHE A 249 11.72 3.70 -8.87
C PHE A 249 13.25 3.85 -8.92
N GLU A 250 14.00 3.19 -8.03
CA GLU A 250 15.46 3.19 -8.03
C GLU A 250 16.05 2.47 -9.26
N PHE A 251 15.24 1.66 -9.95
CA PHE A 251 15.59 1.00 -11.20
C PHE A 251 15.21 1.79 -12.46
N LEU A 252 14.56 2.94 -12.33
CA LEU A 252 14.28 3.80 -13.47
C LEU A 252 15.59 4.40 -14.01
N PRO A 253 15.78 4.47 -15.36
CA PRO A 253 17.01 4.97 -15.95
C PRO A 253 17.30 6.44 -15.61
N ASP A 254 16.29 7.19 -15.22
CA ASP A 254 16.35 8.59 -14.83
C ASP A 254 16.28 8.78 -13.30
N PHE A 255 16.49 7.71 -12.51
CA PHE A 255 16.58 7.79 -11.05
C PHE A 255 17.65 8.80 -10.60
N ASP A 256 17.31 9.61 -9.61
CA ASP A 256 18.18 10.62 -9.02
C ASP A 256 18.31 10.40 -7.51
N ASP A 257 19.44 9.83 -7.10
CA ASP A 257 19.74 9.50 -5.71
C ASP A 257 19.80 10.75 -4.80
N ALA A 258 20.26 11.91 -5.33
CA ALA A 258 20.30 13.13 -4.54
C ALA A 258 18.91 13.67 -4.23
N VAL A 259 18.01 13.64 -5.21
CA VAL A 259 16.60 14.00 -5.00
C VAL A 259 15.93 13.04 -4.03
N TRP A 260 16.18 11.72 -4.18
CA TRP A 260 15.62 10.71 -3.28
C TRP A 260 16.08 10.92 -1.83
N LYS A 261 17.38 11.11 -1.60
CA LYS A 261 17.91 11.37 -0.26
C LYS A 261 17.34 12.63 0.36
N GLN A 262 17.12 13.68 -0.44
CA GLN A 262 16.51 14.92 0.03
C GLN A 262 15.06 14.69 0.47
N ILE A 263 14.24 14.02 -0.38
CA ILE A 263 12.83 13.70 -0.04
C ILE A 263 12.75 12.86 1.24
N LYS A 264 13.61 11.83 1.36
CA LYS A 264 13.65 10.99 2.54
C LYS A 264 14.01 11.80 3.79
N LYS A 265 15.05 12.62 3.73
CA LYS A 265 15.48 13.47 4.84
C LYS A 265 14.38 14.45 5.28
N GLU A 266 13.70 15.09 4.31
CA GLU A 266 12.59 16.01 4.60
C GLU A 266 11.44 15.29 5.28
N ALA A 267 11.01 14.15 4.74
CA ALA A 267 9.90 13.39 5.30
C ALA A 267 10.22 12.84 6.69
N ASP A 268 11.42 12.28 6.90
CA ASP A 268 11.87 11.77 8.20
C ASP A 268 12.02 12.92 9.22
N GLY A 269 12.39 14.12 8.77
CA GLY A 269 12.50 15.33 9.60
C GLY A 269 11.15 15.86 10.12
N HIS A 270 10.04 15.43 9.53
CA HIS A 270 8.70 15.78 10.00
C HIS A 270 8.12 14.79 11.03
N ILE A 271 8.87 13.74 11.38
CA ILE A 271 8.44 12.80 12.41
C ILE A 271 8.38 13.53 13.75
N ARG A 272 7.20 13.46 14.40
CA ARG A 272 6.94 14.08 15.70
C ARG A 272 6.56 13.06 16.76
N GLU A 273 6.81 13.40 18.00
CA GLU A 273 6.50 12.55 19.15
C GLU A 273 4.98 12.35 19.31
N LEU A 274 4.59 11.13 19.69
CA LEU A 274 3.23 10.82 20.13
C LEU A 274 3.13 11.09 21.63
N PRO A 275 2.21 11.95 22.12
CA PRO A 275 1.92 12.08 23.54
C PRO A 275 1.48 10.73 24.13
N LYS A 276 2.01 10.39 25.29
CA LYS A 276 1.68 9.12 25.95
C LYS A 276 0.18 9.04 26.26
N GLY A 277 -0.46 7.93 25.88
CA GLY A 277 -1.88 7.70 26.11
C GLY A 277 -2.83 8.39 25.12
N LEU A 278 -2.33 9.15 24.16
CA LEU A 278 -3.15 9.74 23.10
C LEU A 278 -3.76 8.67 22.16
N ILE A 279 -3.08 7.55 22.01
CA ILE A 279 -3.57 6.36 21.33
C ILE A 279 -3.55 5.21 22.33
N ALA A 280 -4.70 4.52 22.46
CA ALA A 280 -4.81 3.36 23.32
C ALA A 280 -5.71 2.28 22.68
N GLY A 281 -5.64 1.08 23.21
CA GLY A 281 -6.51 -0.01 22.78
C GLY A 281 -6.49 -1.20 23.70
N SER A 282 -7.44 -2.09 23.50
CA SER A 282 -7.56 -3.32 24.26
C SER A 282 -8.03 -4.48 23.41
N ASP A 283 -7.74 -5.68 23.89
CA ASP A 283 -8.34 -6.92 23.38
C ASP A 283 -8.50 -7.92 24.54
N ILE A 284 -9.48 -8.81 24.45
CA ILE A 284 -9.71 -9.84 25.44
C ILE A 284 -8.66 -10.97 25.33
N SER A 285 -8.11 -11.20 24.13
CA SER A 285 -7.08 -12.21 23.86
C SER A 285 -5.70 -11.71 24.27
N ALA A 286 -5.00 -12.50 25.07
CA ALA A 286 -3.61 -12.23 25.44
C ALA A 286 -2.67 -12.28 24.21
N GLU A 287 -2.93 -13.19 23.26
CA GLU A 287 -2.17 -13.30 22.03
C GLU A 287 -2.32 -12.04 21.14
N ALA A 288 -3.55 -11.49 21.06
CA ALA A 288 -3.82 -10.26 20.32
C ALA A 288 -3.06 -9.06 20.92
N VAL A 289 -3.10 -8.94 22.26
CA VAL A 289 -2.34 -7.91 22.99
C VAL A 289 -0.84 -8.05 22.76
N SER A 290 -0.29 -9.27 22.86
CA SER A 290 1.12 -9.55 22.59
C SER A 290 1.51 -9.17 21.18
N ALA A 291 0.73 -9.59 20.18
CA ALA A 291 0.96 -9.25 18.76
C ALA A 291 0.91 -7.73 18.51
N THR A 292 -0.03 -7.03 19.16
CA THR A 292 -0.13 -5.56 19.08
C THR A 292 1.13 -4.89 19.63
N LEU A 293 1.60 -5.31 20.81
CA LEU A 293 2.81 -4.75 21.44
C LEU A 293 4.04 -5.02 20.56
N THR A 294 4.22 -6.24 20.03
CA THR A 294 5.31 -6.58 19.12
C THR A 294 5.31 -5.68 17.89
N ASN A 295 4.15 -5.50 17.24
CA ASN A 295 4.03 -4.68 16.03
C ASN A 295 4.28 -3.18 16.30
N LEU A 296 3.91 -2.68 17.48
CA LEU A 296 4.17 -1.30 17.90
C LEU A 296 5.65 -1.06 18.24
N MET A 297 6.34 -2.03 18.83
CA MET A 297 7.75 -1.89 19.24
C MET A 297 8.68 -1.53 18.07
N GLY A 298 8.37 -1.97 16.85
CA GLY A 298 9.13 -1.62 15.65
C GLY A 298 8.92 -0.18 15.17
N LEU A 299 7.88 0.52 15.64
CA LEU A 299 7.54 1.88 15.23
C LEU A 299 8.14 2.95 16.17
N HIS A 300 8.59 4.07 15.59
CA HIS A 300 8.93 5.25 16.39
C HIS A 300 7.74 5.62 17.29
N TYR A 301 8.01 5.81 18.61
CA TYR A 301 7.00 6.14 19.62
C TYR A 301 5.92 5.08 19.85
N GLY A 302 6.11 3.84 19.37
CA GLY A 302 5.17 2.75 19.59
C GLY A 302 4.95 2.43 21.08
N ASN A 303 5.97 2.62 21.93
CA ASN A 303 5.90 2.47 23.37
C ASN A 303 5.05 3.56 24.08
N ASN A 304 4.66 4.62 23.40
CA ASN A 304 3.74 5.64 23.91
C ASN A 304 2.26 5.29 23.68
N VAL A 305 1.98 4.23 22.90
CA VAL A 305 0.63 3.68 22.74
C VAL A 305 0.31 2.78 23.93
N CYS A 306 -0.83 3.01 24.56
CA CYS A 306 -1.23 2.25 25.74
C CYS A 306 -2.08 1.04 25.34
N ILE A 307 -1.62 -0.18 25.62
CA ILE A 307 -2.32 -1.43 25.29
C ILE A 307 -2.58 -2.20 26.56
N GLU A 308 -3.82 -2.66 26.73
CA GLU A 308 -4.20 -3.48 27.87
C GLU A 308 -5.02 -4.72 27.45
N ARG A 309 -4.94 -5.78 28.25
CA ARG A 309 -5.85 -6.92 28.09
C ARG A 309 -7.13 -6.63 28.84
N ALA A 310 -8.22 -6.36 28.11
CA ALA A 310 -9.51 -6.05 28.71
C ALA A 310 -10.67 -6.53 27.83
N ASP A 311 -11.78 -6.83 28.50
CA ASP A 311 -13.08 -7.00 27.84
C ASP A 311 -13.72 -5.62 27.68
N PHE A 312 -14.00 -5.18 26.45
CA PHE A 312 -14.56 -3.85 26.19
C PHE A 312 -15.86 -3.58 26.96
N ARG A 313 -16.64 -4.61 27.30
CA ARG A 313 -17.86 -4.50 28.10
C ARG A 313 -17.61 -3.97 29.51
N LYS A 314 -16.39 -4.19 30.02
CA LYS A 314 -15.95 -3.81 31.38
C LYS A 314 -15.12 -2.53 31.42
N LEU A 315 -14.81 -1.94 30.28
CA LEU A 315 -14.05 -0.71 30.21
C LEU A 315 -14.77 0.44 30.93
N PRO A 316 -14.03 1.42 31.49
CA PRO A 316 -14.59 2.65 32.01
C PRO A 316 -15.23 3.48 30.87
N ALA A 317 -15.82 4.62 31.20
CA ALA A 317 -16.29 5.58 30.20
C ALA A 317 -15.12 6.14 29.40
N LEU A 318 -15.27 6.21 28.07
CA LEU A 318 -14.32 6.78 27.13
C LEU A 318 -14.93 8.05 26.51
N GLU A 319 -14.81 9.16 27.23
CA GLU A 319 -15.45 10.44 26.88
C GLU A 319 -14.50 11.64 27.11
N PRO A 320 -14.30 12.53 26.12
CA PRO A 320 -14.54 12.33 24.69
C PRO A 320 -13.38 11.56 24.02
N HIS A 321 -13.70 10.64 23.13
CA HIS A 321 -12.71 9.86 22.37
C HIS A 321 -13.11 9.73 20.90
N VAL A 322 -12.16 9.40 20.05
CA VAL A 322 -12.44 8.79 18.74
C VAL A 322 -12.25 7.28 18.87
N ILE A 323 -13.33 6.54 18.72
CA ILE A 323 -13.33 5.07 18.77
C ILE A 323 -13.20 4.54 17.34
N VAL A 324 -12.17 3.75 17.10
CA VAL A 324 -11.97 3.05 15.82
C VAL A 324 -11.91 1.56 16.08
N THR A 325 -12.62 0.74 15.31
CA THR A 325 -12.57 -0.70 15.58
C THR A 325 -12.97 -1.55 14.38
N ASN A 326 -12.38 -2.75 14.30
CA ASN A 326 -12.68 -3.79 13.33
C ASN A 326 -13.12 -5.07 14.07
N PRO A 327 -14.39 -5.15 14.47
CA PRO A 327 -14.90 -6.33 15.17
C PRO A 327 -14.73 -7.61 14.32
N PRO A 328 -14.58 -8.80 14.95
CA PRO A 328 -14.50 -10.06 14.23
C PRO A 328 -15.77 -10.32 13.41
N TYR A 329 -15.61 -11.01 12.26
CA TYR A 329 -16.68 -11.40 11.35
C TYR A 329 -16.40 -12.79 10.74
N GLY A 330 -17.46 -13.53 10.35
CA GLY A 330 -17.34 -14.83 9.68
C GLY A 330 -16.64 -15.90 10.53
N ILE A 331 -15.70 -16.64 9.93
CA ILE A 331 -15.05 -17.83 10.49
C ILE A 331 -14.05 -17.52 11.64
N ARG A 332 -13.83 -16.23 11.96
CA ARG A 332 -12.83 -15.80 12.96
C ARG A 332 -13.18 -16.12 14.41
N MET A 333 -14.42 -16.49 14.68
CA MET A 333 -14.90 -16.83 16.01
C MET A 333 -15.06 -18.35 16.14
N GLY A 334 -14.68 -18.92 17.30
CA GLY A 334 -15.01 -20.31 17.63
C GLY A 334 -16.52 -20.57 17.56
N LYS A 335 -16.92 -21.83 17.40
CA LYS A 335 -18.33 -22.26 17.19
C LYS A 335 -19.34 -21.78 18.25
N ASP A 336 -18.86 -21.24 19.38
CA ASP A 336 -19.67 -20.94 20.57
C ASP A 336 -19.94 -19.43 20.81
N GLU A 337 -19.38 -18.50 20.02
CA GLU A 337 -19.64 -17.08 20.21
C GLU A 337 -20.67 -16.55 19.21
N ASN A 338 -21.77 -16.03 19.75
CA ASN A 338 -22.84 -15.40 18.98
C ASN A 338 -22.39 -14.00 18.50
N LEU A 339 -22.01 -13.87 17.23
CA LEU A 339 -21.61 -12.61 16.61
C LEU A 339 -22.69 -11.52 16.76
N GLU A 340 -23.97 -11.87 16.68
CA GLU A 340 -25.04 -10.90 16.88
C GLU A 340 -25.00 -10.29 18.29
N MET A 341 -24.71 -11.11 19.31
CA MET A 341 -24.59 -10.64 20.68
C MET A 341 -23.35 -9.75 20.85
N LEU A 342 -22.23 -10.08 20.20
CA LEU A 342 -21.03 -9.23 20.20
C LEU A 342 -21.33 -7.84 19.65
N TYR A 343 -21.95 -7.75 18.46
CA TYR A 343 -22.30 -6.47 17.85
C TYR A 343 -23.34 -5.68 18.65
N LYS A 344 -24.30 -6.36 19.27
CA LYS A 344 -25.24 -5.74 20.19
C LYS A 344 -24.52 -5.17 21.42
N ASN A 345 -23.66 -5.94 22.05
CA ASN A 345 -22.88 -5.50 23.20
C ASN A 345 -21.95 -4.33 22.85
N LEU A 346 -21.33 -4.34 21.64
CA LEU A 346 -20.54 -3.23 21.16
C LEU A 346 -21.41 -1.96 21.00
N GLY A 347 -22.61 -2.10 20.45
CA GLY A 347 -23.54 -0.97 20.35
C GLY A 347 -23.96 -0.42 21.71
N ASP A 348 -24.21 -1.27 22.70
CA ASP A 348 -24.56 -0.88 24.06
C ASP A 348 -23.36 -0.20 24.76
N PHE A 349 -22.14 -0.71 24.58
CA PHE A 349 -20.91 -0.07 25.04
C PHE A 349 -20.77 1.35 24.45
N LEU A 350 -20.92 1.50 23.13
CA LEU A 350 -20.83 2.81 22.48
C LEU A 350 -21.87 3.80 23.00
N LYS A 351 -23.12 3.35 23.24
CA LYS A 351 -24.18 4.21 23.79
C LYS A 351 -23.95 4.64 25.24
N GLN A 352 -23.48 3.72 26.05
CA GLN A 352 -23.45 3.90 27.52
C GLN A 352 -22.12 4.48 28.00
N LYS A 353 -21.01 4.10 27.35
CA LYS A 353 -19.63 4.38 27.80
C LYS A 353 -18.87 5.36 26.91
N CYS A 354 -19.35 5.64 25.69
CA CYS A 354 -18.66 6.50 24.74
C CYS A 354 -19.50 7.74 24.35
N LYS A 355 -20.18 8.34 25.32
CA LYS A 355 -20.96 9.57 25.10
C LYS A 355 -20.00 10.68 24.67
N SER A 356 -20.48 11.63 23.83
CA SER A 356 -19.67 12.73 23.28
C SER A 356 -18.44 12.26 22.47
N SER A 357 -18.43 11.00 22.04
CA SER A 357 -17.36 10.39 21.23
C SER A 357 -17.84 10.10 19.82
N ALA A 358 -16.92 10.09 18.87
CA ALA A 358 -17.18 9.62 17.50
C ALA A 358 -16.71 8.17 17.35
N ALA A 359 -17.55 7.30 16.77
CA ALA A 359 -17.20 5.89 16.58
C ALA A 359 -17.17 5.51 15.09
N PHE A 360 -16.09 4.86 14.66
CA PHE A 360 -15.85 4.38 13.30
C PHE A 360 -15.67 2.87 13.34
N VAL A 361 -16.70 2.15 12.93
CA VAL A 361 -16.73 0.69 12.97
C VAL A 361 -16.62 0.15 11.54
N TYR A 362 -15.60 -0.68 11.30
CA TYR A 362 -15.48 -1.41 10.05
C TYR A 362 -16.24 -2.73 10.14
N PHE A 363 -17.10 -2.98 9.16
CA PHE A 363 -17.90 -4.19 9.10
C PHE A 363 -17.43 -5.09 7.97
N GLY A 364 -17.01 -6.30 8.30
CA GLY A 364 -16.70 -7.32 7.28
C GLY A 364 -17.95 -7.86 6.58
N ASP A 365 -19.11 -7.76 7.24
CA ASP A 365 -20.41 -8.10 6.67
C ASP A 365 -21.44 -7.01 7.04
N ARG A 366 -22.20 -6.56 6.03
CA ARG A 366 -23.19 -5.49 6.17
C ARG A 366 -24.41 -5.88 7.02
N GLU A 367 -24.69 -7.16 7.20
CA GLU A 367 -25.84 -7.63 8.01
C GLU A 367 -25.69 -7.21 9.47
N TYR A 368 -24.47 -7.13 10.00
CA TYR A 368 -24.20 -6.73 11.39
C TYR A 368 -24.37 -5.23 11.66
N ILE A 369 -24.46 -4.40 10.63
CA ILE A 369 -24.67 -2.92 10.80
C ILE A 369 -25.95 -2.65 11.61
N LYS A 370 -27.02 -3.43 11.37
CA LYS A 370 -28.29 -3.26 12.07
C LYS A 370 -28.23 -3.77 13.52
N LYS A 371 -27.34 -4.73 13.80
CA LYS A 371 -27.23 -5.38 15.13
C LYS A 371 -26.59 -4.46 16.18
N ILE A 372 -25.78 -3.48 15.75
CA ILE A 372 -25.20 -2.46 16.64
C ILE A 372 -26.26 -1.53 17.27
N GLY A 373 -27.42 -1.41 16.64
CA GLY A 373 -28.55 -0.64 17.18
C GLY A 373 -28.27 0.86 17.32
N LEU A 374 -27.33 1.42 16.54
CA LEU A 374 -27.03 2.85 16.40
C LEU A 374 -27.30 3.31 14.98
N LYS A 375 -27.81 4.55 14.82
CA LYS A 375 -27.96 5.18 13.52
C LYS A 375 -26.61 5.75 13.09
N ALA A 376 -26.05 5.24 12.00
CA ALA A 376 -24.85 5.81 11.43
C ALA A 376 -25.14 7.19 10.81
N SER A 377 -24.25 8.16 11.06
CA SER A 377 -24.29 9.48 10.42
C SER A 377 -23.92 9.39 8.93
N TRP A 378 -23.00 8.50 8.59
CA TRP A 378 -22.63 8.16 7.21
C TRP A 378 -22.17 6.69 7.10
N LYS A 379 -22.12 6.20 5.87
CA LYS A 379 -21.61 4.87 5.54
C LYS A 379 -20.77 4.98 4.27
N LYS A 380 -19.63 4.29 4.23
CA LYS A 380 -18.81 4.12 3.03
C LYS A 380 -18.74 2.63 2.67
N PRO A 381 -18.96 2.25 1.40
CA PRO A 381 -18.91 0.84 0.96
C PRO A 381 -17.49 0.27 1.02
#